data_ac722e91ab224e607a74ee9d1d4f101e
#
_entry.id   ac722e91ab224e607a74ee9d1d4f101e
#
_cell.length_a   1.000
_cell.length_b   1.000
_cell.length_c   1.000
_cell.angle_alpha   90.00
_cell.angle_beta   90.00
_cell.angle_gamma   90.00
#
_symmetry.space_group_name_H-M   'P 1'
#
loop_
_entity.id
_entity.type
_entity.pdbx_description
1 polymer ?
#
loop_
_entity_poly.entity_id
_entity_poly.type
_entity_poly.pdbx_seq_one_letter_code
_entity_poly.pdbx_strand_id
1 'polypeptide(L)'
;MSIINKMHKFINDGDVKMANEVIHDDYKFFMHASGKTLTKADVVKWVGMKDVKKEKVRVLFENNEVGFEHAIVSFSDGNKEAVMSYYKYKNGKVVYQETGATKLPK
;
A
#
# COMPACT_ATOMS: atom_id res chain seq x y z
N MET A 1 -8.64 13.06 -6.50
CA MET A 1 -7.37 12.48 -5.99
C MET A 1 -7.32 11.02 -6.38
N SER A 2 -6.17 10.55 -6.86
CA SER A 2 -6.04 9.15 -7.25
C SER A 2 -6.10 8.24 -6.02
N ILE A 3 -6.54 6.98 -6.20
CA ILE A 3 -6.59 6.02 -5.10
C ILE A 3 -5.18 5.72 -4.60
N ILE A 4 -4.20 5.59 -5.51
CA ILE A 4 -2.80 5.39 -5.12
C ILE A 4 -2.31 6.54 -4.23
N ASN A 5 -2.63 7.78 -4.57
CA ASN A 5 -2.24 8.93 -3.77
C ASN A 5 -2.92 8.93 -2.39
N LYS A 6 -4.17 8.45 -2.31
CA LYS A 6 -4.85 8.28 -1.02
C LYS A 6 -4.17 7.21 -0.17
N MET A 7 -3.76 6.09 -0.79
CA MET A 7 -3.02 5.03 -0.10
C MET A 7 -1.71 5.56 0.48
N HIS A 8 -0.94 6.28 -0.33
CA HIS A 8 0.29 6.91 0.08
C HIS A 8 0.06 7.84 1.28
N LYS A 9 -0.97 8.66 1.21
CA LYS A 9 -1.28 9.65 2.25
C LYS A 9 -1.66 8.97 3.57
N PHE A 10 -2.59 8.01 3.56
CA PHE A 10 -3.00 7.41 4.84
C PHE A 10 -1.91 6.55 5.47
N ILE A 11 -1.05 5.93 4.65
CA ILE A 11 0.09 5.16 5.17
C ILE A 11 1.07 6.11 5.88
N ASN A 12 1.42 7.22 5.25
CA ASN A 12 2.40 8.15 5.82
C ASN A 12 1.86 8.91 7.02
N ASP A 13 0.58 9.23 7.04
CA ASP A 13 -0.05 9.98 8.12
C ASP A 13 -0.54 9.09 9.27
N GLY A 14 -0.60 7.77 9.06
CA GLY A 14 -1.23 6.86 10.02
C GLY A 14 -2.73 7.10 10.12
N ASP A 15 -3.38 7.52 9.04
CA ASP A 15 -4.78 7.92 9.02
C ASP A 15 -5.69 6.70 8.86
N VAL A 16 -6.05 6.09 9.98
CA VAL A 16 -6.89 4.89 10.04
C VAL A 16 -8.29 5.14 9.46
N LYS A 17 -8.85 6.33 9.67
CA LYS A 17 -10.16 6.67 9.14
C LYS A 17 -10.16 6.65 7.61
N MET A 18 -9.17 7.29 6.98
CA MET A 18 -9.05 7.29 5.53
C MET A 18 -8.79 5.88 5.01
N ALA A 19 -7.95 5.09 5.70
CA ALA A 19 -7.69 3.70 5.32
C ALA A 19 -8.98 2.89 5.29
N ASN A 20 -9.84 3.04 6.28
CA ASN A 20 -11.15 2.37 6.30
C ASN A 20 -12.06 2.77 5.14
N GLU A 21 -11.97 4.03 4.70
CA GLU A 21 -12.79 4.53 3.61
C GLU A 21 -12.30 4.05 2.24
N VAL A 22 -10.98 3.97 2.06
CA VAL A 22 -10.35 3.66 0.76
C VAL A 22 -10.25 2.16 0.51
N ILE A 23 -10.13 1.35 1.57
CA ILE A 23 -9.96 -0.10 1.46
C ILE A 23 -11.33 -0.78 1.47
N HIS A 24 -11.59 -1.60 0.45
CA HIS A 24 -12.81 -2.39 0.33
C HIS A 24 -12.87 -3.46 1.43
N ASP A 25 -14.07 -3.82 1.90
CA ASP A 25 -14.24 -4.83 2.96
C ASP A 25 -13.68 -6.20 2.57
N ASP A 26 -13.68 -6.53 1.27
CA ASP A 26 -13.18 -7.80 0.76
C ASP A 26 -11.69 -7.76 0.41
N TYR A 27 -10.99 -6.71 0.76
CA TYR A 27 -9.59 -6.47 0.42
C TYR A 27 -8.68 -7.64 0.83
N LYS A 28 -7.77 -7.98 -0.10
CA LYS A 28 -6.65 -8.89 0.16
C LYS A 28 -5.38 -8.24 -0.33
N PHE A 29 -4.31 -8.38 0.44
CA PHE A 29 -2.99 -7.86 0.10
C PHE A 29 -2.00 -9.01 0.14
N PHE A 30 -1.48 -9.39 -1.03
CA PHE A 30 -0.47 -10.43 -1.14
C PHE A 30 0.92 -9.82 -1.29
N MET A 31 1.85 -10.21 -0.40
CA MET A 31 3.23 -9.75 -0.42
C MET A 31 4.13 -10.89 -0.86
N HIS A 32 4.73 -10.78 -2.05
CA HIS A 32 5.65 -11.80 -2.54
C HIS A 32 6.88 -11.96 -1.66
N ALA A 33 7.37 -10.88 -1.07
CA ALA A 33 8.56 -10.90 -0.22
C ALA A 33 8.43 -11.82 0.99
N SER A 34 7.23 -11.94 1.57
CA SER A 34 6.97 -12.77 2.75
C SER A 34 6.10 -13.98 2.48
N GLY A 35 5.41 -14.01 1.34
CA GLY A 35 4.42 -15.02 1.01
C GLY A 35 3.12 -14.91 1.80
N LYS A 36 2.90 -13.80 2.51
CA LYS A 36 1.72 -13.60 3.36
C LYS A 36 0.61 -12.86 2.62
N THR A 37 -0.64 -13.19 2.99
CA THR A 37 -1.83 -12.46 2.55
C THR A 37 -2.46 -11.78 3.76
N LEU A 38 -2.66 -10.46 3.66
CA LEU A 38 -3.29 -9.67 4.73
C LEU A 38 -4.71 -9.27 4.34
N THR A 39 -5.56 -9.11 5.36
CA THR A 39 -6.93 -8.62 5.21
C THR A 39 -6.99 -7.12 5.45
N LYS A 40 -8.18 -6.52 5.22
CA LYS A 40 -8.42 -5.11 5.54
C LYS A 40 -8.12 -4.81 7.02
N ALA A 41 -8.59 -5.67 7.93
CA ALA A 41 -8.37 -5.47 9.36
C ALA A 41 -6.88 -5.43 9.70
N ASP A 42 -6.09 -6.33 9.09
CA ASP A 42 -4.64 -6.37 9.29
C ASP A 42 -3.96 -5.07 8.84
N VAL A 43 -4.33 -4.59 7.65
CA VAL A 43 -3.68 -3.40 7.06
C VAL A 43 -4.10 -2.13 7.81
N VAL A 44 -5.37 -2.01 8.19
CA VAL A 44 -5.84 -0.85 8.97
C VAL A 44 -5.11 -0.76 10.31
N LYS A 45 -4.94 -1.89 10.99
CA LYS A 45 -4.19 -1.94 12.25
C LYS A 45 -2.73 -1.50 12.03
N TRP A 46 -2.11 -2.01 10.98
CA TRP A 46 -0.73 -1.69 10.64
C TRP A 46 -0.55 -0.20 10.32
N VAL A 47 -1.50 0.40 9.59
CA VAL A 47 -1.47 1.83 9.28
C VAL A 47 -1.41 2.67 10.56
N GLY A 48 -2.20 2.30 11.57
CA GLY A 48 -2.23 3.01 12.85
C GLY A 48 -0.92 2.96 13.62
N MET A 49 -0.05 1.98 13.34
CA MET A 49 1.24 1.83 14.02
C MET A 49 2.31 2.81 13.52
N LYS A 50 2.13 3.39 12.33
CA LYS A 50 3.05 4.36 11.72
C LYS A 50 4.49 3.86 11.56
N ASP A 51 4.66 2.55 11.33
CA ASP A 51 5.99 1.93 11.23
C ASP A 51 6.65 2.12 9.87
N VAL A 52 5.92 2.65 8.90
CA VAL A 52 6.35 2.67 7.51
C VAL A 52 6.10 4.03 6.90
N LYS A 53 7.04 4.48 6.06
CA LYS A 53 6.90 5.67 5.22
C LYS A 53 7.12 5.28 3.76
N LYS A 54 6.28 5.81 2.89
CA LYS A 54 6.46 5.68 1.44
C LYS A 54 7.08 6.97 0.89
N GLU A 55 8.15 6.83 0.13
CA GLU A 55 8.88 7.94 -0.47
C GLU A 55 9.00 7.70 -1.97
N LYS A 56 9.24 8.78 -2.73
CA LYS A 56 9.49 8.71 -4.17
C LYS A 56 8.41 7.90 -4.89
N VAL A 57 7.16 8.13 -4.55
CA VAL A 57 6.03 7.45 -5.14
C VAL A 57 5.89 7.86 -6.61
N ARG A 58 5.83 6.86 -7.49
CA ARG A 58 5.57 7.05 -8.91
C ARG A 58 4.34 6.27 -9.30
N VAL A 59 3.30 6.97 -9.74
CA VAL A 59 2.11 6.31 -10.30
C VAL A 59 2.44 5.99 -11.75
N LEU A 60 2.64 4.71 -12.05
CA LEU A 60 3.05 4.27 -13.38
C LEU A 60 1.85 4.19 -14.33
N PHE A 61 0.71 3.79 -13.80
CA PHE A 61 -0.54 3.74 -14.53
C PHE A 61 -1.70 3.66 -13.54
N GLU A 62 -2.81 4.32 -13.85
CA GLU A 62 -4.03 4.19 -13.04
C GLU A 62 -5.27 4.52 -13.87
N ASN A 63 -6.29 3.67 -13.74
CA ASN A 63 -7.63 3.93 -14.27
C ASN A 63 -8.66 3.54 -13.20
N ASN A 64 -9.93 3.39 -13.57
CA ASN A 64 -10.99 3.06 -12.61
C ASN A 64 -10.94 1.61 -12.13
N GLU A 65 -10.17 0.74 -12.79
CA GLU A 65 -10.15 -0.70 -12.50
C GLU A 65 -8.86 -1.15 -11.86
N VAL A 66 -7.72 -0.55 -12.23
CA VAL A 66 -6.40 -0.99 -11.77
C VAL A 66 -5.45 0.19 -11.58
N GLY A 67 -4.42 -0.04 -10.77
CA GLY A 67 -3.34 0.92 -10.61
C GLY A 67 -2.01 0.21 -10.41
N PHE A 68 -0.93 0.85 -10.86
CA PHE A 68 0.44 0.37 -10.70
C PHE A 68 1.30 1.50 -10.16
N GLU A 69 2.11 1.19 -9.16
CA GLU A 69 2.99 2.19 -8.58
C GLU A 69 4.36 1.59 -8.27
N HIS A 70 5.37 2.45 -8.23
CA HIS A 70 6.67 2.13 -7.64
C HIS A 70 6.95 3.15 -6.55
N ALA A 71 7.45 2.67 -5.41
CA ALA A 71 7.80 3.54 -4.29
C ALA A 71 8.99 2.97 -3.53
N ILE A 72 9.68 3.84 -2.82
CA ILE A 72 10.66 3.43 -1.82
C ILE A 72 9.95 3.40 -0.48
N VAL A 73 10.05 2.29 0.22
CA VAL A 73 9.39 2.11 1.52
C VAL A 73 10.47 2.03 2.59
N SER A 74 10.35 2.90 3.59
CA SER A 74 11.26 2.95 4.73
C SER A 74 10.56 2.41 5.96
N PHE A 75 11.25 1.53 6.68
CA PHE A 75 10.74 0.92 7.92
C PHE A 75 11.40 1.56 9.14
N SER A 76 10.74 1.46 10.28
CA SER A 76 11.21 2.08 11.53
C SER A 76 12.58 1.55 11.99
N ASP A 77 12.96 0.33 11.57
CA ASP A 77 14.26 -0.26 11.90
C ASP A 77 15.41 0.20 11.00
N GLY A 78 15.13 1.12 10.07
CA GLY A 78 16.13 1.65 9.13
C GLY A 78 16.24 0.90 7.82
N ASN A 79 15.54 -0.21 7.65
CA ASN A 79 15.51 -0.93 6.38
C ASN A 79 14.71 -0.16 5.34
N LYS A 80 15.12 -0.27 4.07
CA LYS A 80 14.39 0.29 2.93
C LYS A 80 14.22 -0.76 1.85
N GLU A 81 13.10 -0.66 1.13
CA GLU A 81 12.80 -1.56 0.01
C GLU A 81 12.28 -0.75 -1.18
N ALA A 82 12.65 -1.19 -2.38
CA ALA A 82 12.01 -0.72 -3.61
C ALA A 82 10.81 -1.62 -3.86
N VAL A 83 9.61 -1.06 -3.90
CA VAL A 83 8.36 -1.83 -3.96
C VAL A 83 7.58 -1.49 -5.21
N MET A 84 7.28 -2.54 -5.99
CA MET A 84 6.35 -2.45 -7.11
C MET A 84 5.00 -2.96 -6.62
N SER A 85 3.96 -2.17 -6.80
CA SER A 85 2.61 -2.50 -6.34
C SER A 85 1.62 -2.53 -7.48
N TYR A 86 0.75 -3.54 -7.45
CA TYR A 86 -0.43 -3.65 -8.31
C TYR A 86 -1.66 -3.54 -7.43
N TYR A 87 -2.61 -2.71 -7.85
CA TYR A 87 -3.88 -2.52 -7.15
C TYR A 87 -5.04 -2.84 -8.09
N LYS A 88 -6.06 -3.51 -7.55
CA LYS A 88 -7.34 -3.69 -8.24
C LYS A 88 -8.41 -2.94 -7.47
N TYR A 89 -9.27 -2.21 -8.20
CA TYR A 89 -10.30 -1.37 -7.60
C TYR A 89 -11.68 -1.95 -7.85
N LYS A 90 -12.58 -1.74 -6.88
CA LYS A 90 -13.99 -2.09 -7.00
C LYS A 90 -14.79 -1.03 -6.26
N ASN A 91 -15.78 -0.43 -6.95
CA ASN A 91 -16.62 0.63 -6.37
C ASN A 91 -15.80 1.79 -5.79
N GLY A 92 -14.71 2.15 -6.46
CA GLY A 92 -13.85 3.26 -6.03
C GLY A 92 -12.95 2.95 -4.84
N LYS A 93 -12.85 1.67 -4.46
CA LYS A 93 -12.02 1.22 -3.33
C LYS A 93 -11.04 0.16 -3.77
N VAL A 94 -9.94 0.02 -3.01
CA VAL A 94 -8.96 -1.04 -3.26
C VAL A 94 -9.51 -2.36 -2.77
N VAL A 95 -9.67 -3.33 -3.67
CA VAL A 95 -10.17 -4.67 -3.32
C VAL A 95 -9.05 -5.71 -3.34
N TYR A 96 -7.96 -5.45 -4.05
CA TYR A 96 -6.80 -6.34 -4.08
C TYR A 96 -5.52 -5.54 -4.26
N GLN A 97 -4.46 -5.98 -3.60
CA GLN A 97 -3.13 -5.40 -3.74
C GLN A 97 -2.10 -6.52 -3.76
N GLU A 98 -1.09 -6.37 -4.61
CA GLU A 98 -0.01 -7.34 -4.71
C GLU A 98 1.30 -6.57 -4.86
N THR A 99 2.34 -6.98 -4.11
CA THR A 99 3.63 -6.30 -4.17
C THR A 99 4.77 -7.26 -4.42
N GLY A 100 5.75 -6.77 -5.20
CA GLY A 100 7.09 -7.33 -5.27
C GLY A 100 8.05 -6.32 -4.68
N ALA A 101 8.92 -6.76 -3.79
CA ALA A 101 9.83 -5.86 -3.08
C ALA A 101 11.28 -6.33 -3.20
N THR A 102 12.18 -5.37 -3.39
CA THR A 102 13.62 -5.60 -3.40
C THR A 102 14.24 -4.82 -2.26
N LYS A 103 14.93 -5.53 -1.37
CA LYS A 103 15.64 -4.90 -0.25
C LYS A 103 16.79 -4.07 -0.78
N LEU A 104 16.89 -2.82 -0.34
CA LEU A 104 17.96 -1.93 -0.74
C LEU A 104 19.16 -2.06 0.19
N PRO A 105 20.37 -1.83 -0.32
CA PRO A 105 21.57 -1.77 0.52
C PRO A 105 21.45 -0.62 1.52
N LYS A 106 21.94 -0.85 2.71
CA LYS A 106 22.00 0.19 3.73
C LYS A 106 23.21 1.10 3.50
#